data_babbd29dd052ce830c0ce37f28a2043e
#
_entry.id   babbd29dd052ce830c0ce37f28a2043e
#
_cell.length_a   1.000
_cell.length_b   1.000
_cell.length_c   1.000
_cell.angle_alpha   90.00
_cell.angle_beta   90.00
_cell.angle_gamma   90.00
#
_symmetry.space_group_name_H-M   'P 1'
#
loop_
_entity.id
_entity.type
_entity.pdbx_description
1 polymer ?
#
loop_
_entity_poly.entity_id
_entity_poly.type
_entity_poly.pdbx_seq_one_letter_code
_entity_poly.pdbx_strand_id
1 'polypeptide(L)'
;MNGATRNNSTGRVLSFEQKGDFFYKRGNDKLDKNDLIEALCSYRRAMEQEPEDQYSCIAVAEVLSEMERYDDSNRVLLPLLSREDVEPEAIFGLGCNLAALNETDSAKKMLERYLQAEPEGEYIYDAYDLLDAIDDAEYRPGDFGELAPVLKEDMALDAAEEGRKALERENFPAAKEALERALKLNPGLNYARNNLSLLHFCKKDYERALSEADTVLNADPNDTQALCNKAMVYCAMRDGANANAAADALCRTNTERTDELCRISLVLMELGRFADAYKIAERLLKKTPYDEDALHRYAICAYELKRYDKAYNAYDKLCRIDPTDTIAKYYKMLCYNAQKGQLPRGNIRRFAANYQVPFDETVRRINRINELMKLGAAELHSQWQNSNELELLIRWGFTLPDIAIRRALLTAAAAFGDKRSEGLLRDFLLMREQDDELKRNAIAALAAMGAKQPYYLYIMGHLVESRAELRINAANAAYRNALTMCLANMYEHCSEREAKTAVSLWDRYVGAQERLPRISRAQEVALAAAIEYTARTECGGKPSRADICNAYGVSTLRLDNALKKLLPITAQEEK
;
A
#
# COMPACT_ATOMS: atom_id res chain seq x y z
N MET A 1 45.25 28.23 -63.90
CA MET A 1 45.55 28.41 -62.45
C MET A 1 44.33 27.96 -61.66
N ASN A 2 44.51 26.93 -60.90
CA ASN A 2 43.43 26.14 -60.26
C ASN A 2 42.82 26.83 -59.05
N GLY A 3 41.50 27.03 -59.08
CA GLY A 3 40.70 27.43 -57.93
C GLY A 3 39.95 26.19 -57.38
N ALA A 4 40.37 25.69 -56.24
CA ALA A 4 39.74 24.58 -55.58
C ALA A 4 38.45 25.06 -54.85
N THR A 5 37.32 24.60 -55.32
CA THR A 5 36.03 24.73 -54.63
C THR A 5 35.99 23.76 -53.47
N ARG A 6 35.96 24.29 -52.23
CA ARG A 6 35.65 23.53 -51.03
C ARG A 6 34.17 23.21 -51.01
N ASN A 7 33.83 21.95 -51.16
CA ASN A 7 32.51 21.42 -50.86
C ASN A 7 32.27 21.43 -49.35
N ASN A 8 31.45 22.35 -48.85
CA ASN A 8 30.88 22.29 -47.52
C ASN A 8 29.70 21.26 -47.57
N SER A 9 29.97 20.05 -47.18
CA SER A 9 28.93 19.09 -46.83
C SER A 9 28.35 19.47 -45.46
N THR A 10 27.32 20.33 -45.50
CA THR A 10 26.42 20.49 -44.35
C THR A 10 25.72 19.17 -44.12
N GLY A 11 26.20 18.39 -43.12
CA GLY A 11 25.48 17.23 -42.66
C GLY A 11 24.09 17.64 -42.18
N ARG A 12 23.06 17.25 -42.93
CA ARG A 12 21.68 17.35 -42.50
C ARG A 12 21.57 16.40 -41.28
N VAL A 13 21.45 16.97 -40.11
CA VAL A 13 20.97 16.24 -38.92
C VAL A 13 19.51 15.95 -39.20
N LEU A 14 19.22 14.74 -39.66
CA LEU A 14 17.85 14.24 -39.73
C LEU A 14 17.42 14.01 -38.27
N SER A 15 16.52 14.87 -37.78
CA SER A 15 15.81 14.57 -36.54
C SER A 15 14.90 13.37 -36.83
N PHE A 16 15.28 12.19 -36.39
CA PHE A 16 14.39 11.05 -36.31
C PHE A 16 13.42 11.33 -35.17
N GLU A 17 12.26 11.89 -35.44
CA GLU A 17 11.11 11.83 -34.55
C GLU A 17 10.68 10.36 -34.51
N GLN A 18 11.11 9.66 -33.48
CA GLN A 18 10.66 8.30 -33.24
C GLN A 18 9.25 8.39 -32.66
N LYS A 19 8.25 7.93 -33.43
CA LYS A 19 6.84 7.90 -33.02
C LYS A 19 6.60 6.86 -31.92
N GLY A 20 5.48 6.96 -31.21
CA GLY A 20 5.05 6.02 -30.16
C GLY A 20 5.14 4.55 -30.59
N ASP A 21 4.65 4.22 -31.80
CA ASP A 21 4.75 2.89 -32.43
C ASP A 21 6.18 2.29 -32.43
N PHE A 22 7.21 3.12 -32.61
CA PHE A 22 8.58 2.62 -32.58
C PHE A 22 8.96 2.13 -31.20
N PHE A 23 8.61 2.88 -30.17
CA PHE A 23 8.91 2.51 -28.79
C PHE A 23 8.05 1.33 -28.32
N TYR A 24 6.79 1.26 -28.77
CA TYR A 24 5.92 0.12 -28.50
C TYR A 24 6.50 -1.18 -29.08
N LYS A 25 6.86 -1.21 -30.36
CA LYS A 25 7.52 -2.37 -31.00
C LYS A 25 8.83 -2.74 -30.32
N ARG A 26 9.63 -1.74 -29.92
CA ARG A 26 10.85 -1.99 -29.15
C ARG A 26 10.53 -2.60 -27.79
N GLY A 27 9.43 -2.23 -27.15
CA GLY A 27 8.91 -2.83 -25.93
C GLY A 27 8.64 -4.32 -26.13
N ASN A 28 7.89 -4.67 -27.19
CA ASN A 28 7.61 -6.07 -27.55
C ASN A 28 8.90 -6.87 -27.78
N ASP A 29 9.86 -6.35 -28.56
CA ASP A 29 11.16 -6.99 -28.78
C ASP A 29 11.95 -7.26 -27.50
N LYS A 30 11.74 -6.46 -26.47
CA LYS A 30 12.38 -6.60 -25.16
C LYS A 30 11.64 -7.58 -24.27
N LEU A 31 10.31 -7.55 -24.31
CA LEU A 31 9.44 -8.49 -23.61
C LEU A 31 9.70 -9.93 -24.11
N ASP A 32 9.78 -10.14 -25.41
CA ASP A 32 10.13 -11.42 -26.03
C ASP A 32 11.48 -11.99 -25.54
N LYS A 33 12.38 -11.11 -25.11
CA LYS A 33 13.70 -11.47 -24.54
C LYS A 33 13.68 -11.57 -23.02
N ASN A 34 12.53 -11.46 -22.41
CA ASN A 34 12.34 -11.40 -20.96
C ASN A 34 13.15 -10.27 -20.27
N ASP A 35 13.36 -9.15 -21.00
CA ASP A 35 14.04 -7.96 -20.49
C ASP A 35 12.96 -6.95 -20.03
N LEU A 36 12.28 -7.30 -18.93
CA LEU A 36 11.11 -6.56 -18.44
C LEU A 36 11.41 -5.09 -18.18
N ILE A 37 12.62 -4.75 -17.69
CA ILE A 37 12.98 -3.36 -17.40
C ILE A 37 13.12 -2.53 -18.68
N GLU A 38 13.78 -3.06 -19.72
CA GLU A 38 13.90 -2.36 -21.00
C GLU A 38 12.55 -2.30 -21.74
N ALA A 39 11.71 -3.34 -21.60
CA ALA A 39 10.34 -3.34 -22.10
C ALA A 39 9.54 -2.20 -21.43
N LEU A 40 9.52 -2.16 -20.09
CA LEU A 40 8.86 -1.10 -19.32
C LEU A 40 9.31 0.30 -19.70
N CYS A 41 10.64 0.51 -19.82
CA CYS A 41 11.19 1.80 -20.24
C CYS A 41 10.76 2.18 -21.66
N SER A 42 10.62 1.19 -22.55
CA SER A 42 10.22 1.41 -23.95
C SER A 42 8.73 1.74 -24.05
N TYR A 43 7.86 0.98 -23.39
CA TYR A 43 6.42 1.26 -23.34
C TYR A 43 6.08 2.59 -22.67
N ARG A 44 6.80 2.97 -21.59
CA ARG A 44 6.62 4.32 -21.02
C ARG A 44 6.96 5.44 -21.99
N ARG A 45 8.00 5.26 -22.80
CA ARG A 45 8.31 6.24 -23.87
C ARG A 45 7.24 6.28 -24.93
N ALA A 46 6.61 5.15 -25.28
CA ALA A 46 5.46 5.12 -26.17
C ALA A 46 4.30 5.92 -25.57
N MET A 47 3.96 5.66 -24.31
CA MET A 47 2.92 6.38 -23.56
C MET A 47 3.21 7.89 -23.43
N GLU A 48 4.48 8.31 -23.24
CA GLU A 48 4.86 9.73 -23.21
C GLU A 48 4.69 10.42 -24.58
N GLN A 49 4.90 9.70 -25.69
CA GLN A 49 4.73 10.23 -27.05
C GLN A 49 3.26 10.27 -27.46
N GLU A 50 2.47 9.30 -27.04
CA GLU A 50 1.06 9.15 -27.37
C GLU A 50 0.23 8.89 -26.11
N PRO A 51 -0.03 9.95 -25.29
CA PRO A 51 -0.69 9.79 -23.98
C PRO A 51 -2.15 9.30 -24.05
N GLU A 52 -2.78 9.38 -25.21
CA GLU A 52 -4.14 8.91 -25.42
C GLU A 52 -4.19 7.43 -25.87
N ASP A 53 -3.05 6.83 -26.20
CA ASP A 53 -2.96 5.42 -26.58
C ASP A 53 -3.11 4.51 -25.35
N GLN A 54 -4.22 3.77 -25.28
CA GLN A 54 -4.51 2.86 -24.19
C GLN A 54 -3.62 1.62 -24.22
N TYR A 55 -3.23 1.13 -25.42
CA TYR A 55 -2.40 -0.07 -25.57
C TYR A 55 -1.01 0.11 -24.94
N SER A 56 -0.43 1.30 -25.09
CA SER A 56 0.85 1.60 -24.40
C SER A 56 0.70 1.61 -22.88
N CYS A 57 -0.44 2.11 -22.37
CA CYS A 57 -0.74 2.08 -20.92
C CYS A 57 -0.94 0.64 -20.42
N ILE A 58 -1.71 -0.17 -21.15
CA ILE A 58 -1.96 -1.57 -20.84
C ILE A 58 -0.64 -2.36 -20.84
N ALA A 59 0.21 -2.19 -21.86
CA ALA A 59 1.52 -2.84 -21.92
C ALA A 59 2.45 -2.45 -20.76
N VAL A 60 2.42 -1.18 -20.31
CA VAL A 60 3.12 -0.76 -19.09
C VAL A 60 2.58 -1.51 -17.86
N ALA A 61 1.26 -1.61 -17.74
CA ALA A 61 0.61 -2.26 -16.61
C ALA A 61 0.86 -3.77 -16.59
N GLU A 62 0.85 -4.44 -17.74
CA GLU A 62 1.17 -5.86 -17.89
C GLU A 62 2.59 -6.16 -17.42
N VAL A 63 3.58 -5.39 -17.89
CA VAL A 63 4.97 -5.58 -17.45
C VAL A 63 5.12 -5.34 -15.94
N LEU A 64 4.41 -4.36 -15.38
CA LEU A 64 4.41 -4.13 -13.93
C LEU A 64 3.77 -5.29 -13.18
N SER A 65 2.69 -5.88 -13.70
CA SER A 65 2.05 -7.08 -13.12
C SER A 65 2.99 -8.29 -13.18
N GLU A 66 3.71 -8.50 -14.28
CA GLU A 66 4.72 -9.56 -14.40
C GLU A 66 5.91 -9.36 -13.45
N MET A 67 6.19 -8.11 -13.07
CA MET A 67 7.15 -7.76 -12.02
C MET A 67 6.58 -7.91 -10.60
N GLU A 68 5.35 -8.40 -10.42
CA GLU A 68 4.61 -8.46 -9.15
C GLU A 68 4.37 -7.07 -8.51
N ARG A 69 4.42 -6.00 -9.33
CA ARG A 69 4.18 -4.61 -8.95
C ARG A 69 2.70 -4.23 -9.18
N TYR A 70 1.79 -4.99 -8.59
CA TYR A 70 0.34 -4.89 -8.84
C TYR A 70 -0.26 -3.52 -8.50
N ASP A 71 0.16 -2.90 -7.39
CA ASP A 71 -0.31 -1.54 -7.04
C ASP A 71 0.16 -0.50 -8.06
N ASP A 72 1.37 -0.63 -8.60
CA ASP A 72 1.88 0.27 -9.64
C ASP A 72 1.16 0.05 -10.97
N SER A 73 0.87 -1.20 -11.33
CA SER A 73 0.03 -1.57 -12.47
C SER A 73 -1.38 -0.97 -12.35
N ASN A 74 -2.01 -1.11 -11.18
CA ASN A 74 -3.33 -0.55 -10.90
C ASN A 74 -3.35 0.98 -11.05
N ARG A 75 -2.28 1.70 -10.64
CA ARG A 75 -2.17 3.15 -10.85
C ARG A 75 -2.20 3.54 -12.32
N VAL A 76 -1.72 2.67 -13.22
CA VAL A 76 -1.75 2.91 -14.66
C VAL A 76 -3.13 2.57 -15.25
N LEU A 77 -3.76 1.47 -14.82
CA LEU A 77 -5.03 0.99 -15.38
C LEU A 77 -6.25 1.81 -14.91
N LEU A 78 -6.30 2.19 -13.62
CA LEU A 78 -7.47 2.85 -13.05
C LEU A 78 -7.89 4.15 -13.74
N PRO A 79 -6.98 5.03 -14.20
CA PRO A 79 -7.37 6.20 -14.99
C PRO A 79 -8.06 5.88 -16.31
N LEU A 80 -7.75 4.73 -16.94
CA LEU A 80 -8.38 4.30 -18.19
C LEU A 80 -9.87 4.01 -18.00
N LEU A 81 -10.28 3.51 -16.83
CA LEU A 81 -11.68 3.18 -16.53
C LEU A 81 -12.61 4.40 -16.49
N SER A 82 -12.06 5.62 -16.47
CA SER A 82 -12.83 6.87 -16.59
C SER A 82 -13.11 7.29 -18.05
N ARG A 83 -12.67 6.50 -19.03
CA ARG A 83 -12.94 6.72 -20.45
C ARG A 83 -14.25 6.03 -20.86
N GLU A 84 -14.93 6.58 -21.84
CA GLU A 84 -16.12 5.94 -22.43
C GLU A 84 -15.75 4.77 -23.34
N ASP A 85 -14.55 4.82 -23.92
CA ASP A 85 -13.97 3.87 -24.87
C ASP A 85 -12.87 3.02 -24.21
N VAL A 86 -13.06 2.62 -22.94
CA VAL A 86 -12.05 1.81 -22.22
C VAL A 86 -11.85 0.46 -22.89
N GLU A 87 -10.59 0.10 -23.16
CA GLU A 87 -10.23 -1.21 -23.68
C GLU A 87 -10.51 -2.29 -22.62
N PRO A 88 -11.25 -3.38 -22.97
CA PRO A 88 -11.64 -4.42 -22.03
C PRO A 88 -10.47 -5.08 -21.31
N GLU A 89 -9.31 -5.19 -21.95
CA GLU A 89 -8.07 -5.74 -21.40
C GLU A 89 -7.61 -4.96 -20.16
N ALA A 90 -7.85 -3.64 -20.11
CA ALA A 90 -7.52 -2.85 -18.92
C ALA A 90 -8.38 -3.24 -17.72
N ILE A 91 -9.65 -3.61 -17.95
CA ILE A 91 -10.58 -4.07 -16.91
C ILE A 91 -10.16 -5.46 -16.43
N PHE A 92 -9.83 -6.37 -17.35
CA PHE A 92 -9.36 -7.71 -17.05
C PHE A 92 -8.05 -7.67 -16.25
N GLY A 93 -7.05 -6.94 -16.72
CA GLY A 93 -5.75 -6.79 -16.03
C GLY A 93 -5.91 -6.25 -14.60
N LEU A 94 -6.83 -5.29 -14.40
CA LEU A 94 -7.15 -4.81 -13.05
C LEU A 94 -7.78 -5.91 -12.19
N GLY A 95 -8.67 -6.73 -12.74
CA GLY A 95 -9.27 -7.88 -12.05
C GLY A 95 -8.20 -8.88 -11.59
N CYS A 96 -7.25 -9.23 -12.46
CA CYS A 96 -6.12 -10.10 -12.14
C CYS A 96 -5.23 -9.53 -11.03
N ASN A 97 -4.89 -8.25 -11.11
CA ASN A 97 -4.06 -7.60 -10.09
C ASN A 97 -4.73 -7.58 -8.72
N LEU A 98 -6.03 -7.29 -8.68
CA LEU A 98 -6.81 -7.26 -7.44
C LEU A 98 -6.92 -8.66 -6.82
N ALA A 99 -7.06 -9.71 -7.64
CA ALA A 99 -7.02 -11.10 -7.17
C ALA A 99 -5.65 -11.46 -6.59
N ALA A 100 -4.56 -11.07 -7.26
CA ALA A 100 -3.19 -11.27 -6.75
C ALA A 100 -2.91 -10.53 -5.44
N LEU A 101 -3.55 -9.38 -5.23
CA LEU A 101 -3.52 -8.60 -3.98
C LEU A 101 -4.48 -9.14 -2.91
N ASN A 102 -5.18 -10.25 -3.17
CA ASN A 102 -6.20 -10.85 -2.30
C ASN A 102 -7.39 -9.91 -2.00
N GLU A 103 -7.71 -9.02 -2.95
CA GLU A 103 -8.88 -8.14 -2.91
C GLU A 103 -10.05 -8.77 -3.67
N THR A 104 -10.51 -9.93 -3.16
CA THR A 104 -11.45 -10.84 -3.83
C THR A 104 -12.73 -10.16 -4.31
N ASP A 105 -13.39 -9.35 -3.47
CA ASP A 105 -14.62 -8.64 -3.82
C ASP A 105 -14.43 -7.63 -4.96
N SER A 106 -13.30 -6.92 -4.94
CA SER A 106 -12.98 -5.93 -5.97
C SER A 106 -12.58 -6.61 -7.28
N ALA A 107 -11.85 -7.74 -7.17
CA ALA A 107 -11.48 -8.59 -8.30
C ALA A 107 -12.71 -9.14 -9.00
N LYS A 108 -13.68 -9.76 -8.26
CA LYS A 108 -14.93 -10.26 -8.81
C LYS A 108 -15.68 -9.20 -9.62
N LYS A 109 -15.82 -7.99 -9.07
CA LYS A 109 -16.48 -6.87 -9.76
C LYS A 109 -15.83 -6.50 -11.08
N MET A 110 -14.48 -6.49 -11.12
CA MET A 110 -13.76 -6.14 -12.34
C MET A 110 -13.84 -7.26 -13.37
N LEU A 111 -13.73 -8.52 -12.95
CA LEU A 111 -13.89 -9.67 -13.85
C LEU A 111 -15.31 -9.77 -14.42
N GLU A 112 -16.34 -9.59 -13.59
CA GLU A 112 -17.73 -9.52 -14.05
C GLU A 112 -17.95 -8.35 -15.02
N ARG A 113 -17.37 -7.19 -14.75
CA ARG A 113 -17.42 -6.03 -15.65
C ARG A 113 -16.74 -6.30 -16.98
N TYR A 114 -15.61 -7.03 -16.99
CA TYR A 114 -14.94 -7.47 -18.21
C TYR A 114 -15.85 -8.39 -19.04
N LEU A 115 -16.43 -9.43 -18.41
CA LEU A 115 -17.34 -10.38 -19.07
C LEU A 115 -18.60 -9.70 -19.65
N GLN A 116 -19.06 -8.60 -19.03
CA GLN A 116 -20.18 -7.80 -19.54
C GLN A 116 -19.75 -6.91 -20.72
N ALA A 117 -18.52 -6.36 -20.68
CA ALA A 117 -18.01 -5.49 -21.72
C ALA A 117 -17.66 -6.27 -23.00
N GLU A 118 -17.12 -7.48 -22.86
CA GLU A 118 -16.67 -8.31 -23.97
C GLU A 118 -17.02 -9.79 -23.79
N PRO A 119 -18.29 -10.16 -24.08
CA PRO A 119 -18.80 -11.53 -23.88
C PRO A 119 -18.16 -12.60 -24.76
N GLU A 120 -17.40 -12.26 -25.78
CA GLU A 120 -16.67 -13.15 -26.70
C GLU A 120 -15.17 -12.81 -26.75
N GLY A 121 -14.63 -12.15 -25.69
CA GLY A 121 -13.24 -11.65 -25.64
C GLY A 121 -12.21 -12.76 -25.45
N GLU A 122 -10.94 -12.42 -25.65
CA GLU A 122 -9.81 -13.35 -25.59
C GLU A 122 -9.68 -13.99 -24.21
N TYR A 123 -9.92 -13.27 -23.11
CA TYR A 123 -9.69 -13.70 -21.72
C TYR A 123 -10.95 -14.21 -20.99
N ILE A 124 -11.99 -14.61 -21.71
CA ILE A 124 -13.24 -15.07 -21.10
C ILE A 124 -13.03 -16.29 -20.20
N TYR A 125 -12.30 -17.28 -20.69
CA TYR A 125 -12.06 -18.50 -19.92
C TYR A 125 -11.17 -18.23 -18.72
N ASP A 126 -10.13 -17.39 -18.87
CA ASP A 126 -9.26 -16.99 -17.77
C ASP A 126 -10.04 -16.22 -16.69
N ALA A 127 -11.00 -15.37 -17.10
CA ALA A 127 -11.86 -14.63 -16.18
C ALA A 127 -12.80 -15.56 -15.39
N TYR A 128 -13.38 -16.56 -16.02
CA TYR A 128 -14.20 -17.57 -15.34
C TYR A 128 -13.37 -18.45 -14.41
N ASP A 129 -12.21 -18.94 -14.86
CA ASP A 129 -11.31 -19.76 -14.05
C ASP A 129 -10.85 -19.00 -12.79
N LEU A 130 -10.60 -17.69 -12.93
CA LEU A 130 -10.21 -16.85 -11.80
C LEU A 130 -11.36 -16.57 -10.84
N LEU A 131 -12.59 -16.37 -11.36
CA LEU A 131 -13.80 -16.23 -10.54
C LEU A 131 -14.08 -17.52 -9.75
N ASP A 132 -14.01 -18.67 -10.41
CA ASP A 132 -14.18 -19.98 -9.77
C ASP A 132 -13.12 -20.21 -8.68
N ALA A 133 -11.85 -19.87 -8.96
CA ALA A 133 -10.77 -19.97 -7.97
C ALA A 133 -10.97 -19.06 -6.75
N ILE A 134 -11.53 -17.86 -6.94
CA ILE A 134 -11.87 -16.95 -5.85
C ILE A 134 -13.03 -17.51 -5.03
N ASP A 135 -14.08 -18.04 -5.69
CA ASP A 135 -15.24 -18.62 -5.02
C ASP A 135 -14.88 -19.89 -4.25
N ASP A 136 -14.02 -20.74 -4.80
CA ASP A 136 -13.50 -21.94 -4.13
C ASP A 136 -12.65 -21.58 -2.89
N ALA A 137 -11.88 -20.49 -2.95
CA ALA A 137 -11.09 -20.02 -1.82
C ALA A 137 -11.96 -19.46 -0.67
N GLU A 138 -13.14 -18.90 -1.00
CA GLU A 138 -14.14 -18.44 -0.03
C GLU A 138 -15.01 -19.59 0.51
N TYR A 139 -15.16 -20.67 -0.27
CA TYR A 139 -15.94 -21.84 0.11
C TYR A 139 -15.20 -22.70 1.13
N ARG A 140 -15.53 -22.58 2.40
CA ARG A 140 -15.17 -23.55 3.46
C ARG A 140 -16.29 -24.55 3.61
N PRO A 141 -16.16 -25.80 3.10
CA PRO A 141 -17.19 -26.81 3.30
C PRO A 141 -17.37 -27.07 4.78
N GLY A 142 -18.56 -26.84 5.28
CA GLY A 142 -18.96 -27.15 6.65
C GLY A 142 -19.12 -28.65 6.86
N ASP A 143 -18.03 -29.36 7.00
CA ASP A 143 -18.06 -30.76 7.44
C ASP A 143 -17.96 -30.80 8.96
N PHE A 144 -19.11 -31.02 9.62
CA PHE A 144 -19.33 -30.85 11.07
C PHE A 144 -18.90 -32.05 11.92
N GLY A 145 -18.22 -33.05 11.36
CA GLY A 145 -17.91 -34.31 12.05
C GLY A 145 -16.59 -34.41 12.82
N GLU A 146 -15.54 -33.65 12.42
CA GLU A 146 -14.21 -33.68 13.05
C GLU A 146 -13.72 -32.30 13.49
N LEU A 147 -14.61 -31.37 13.75
CA LEU A 147 -14.36 -29.94 13.87
C LEU A 147 -13.75 -29.47 15.19
N ALA A 148 -13.83 -30.23 16.26
CA ALA A 148 -13.41 -29.74 17.59
C ALA A 148 -11.88 -29.51 17.73
N PRO A 149 -10.98 -30.36 17.19
CA PRO A 149 -9.55 -30.08 17.18
C PRO A 149 -9.15 -28.97 16.21
N VAL A 150 -9.73 -28.95 15.01
CA VAL A 150 -9.46 -27.94 13.95
C VAL A 150 -9.92 -26.55 14.42
N LEU A 151 -11.14 -26.44 14.94
CA LEU A 151 -11.64 -25.18 15.51
C LEU A 151 -10.77 -24.63 16.64
N LYS A 152 -10.20 -25.53 17.48
CA LYS A 152 -9.34 -25.12 18.58
C LYS A 152 -7.98 -24.63 18.08
N GLU A 153 -7.47 -25.20 17.02
CA GLU A 153 -6.24 -24.79 16.35
C GLU A 153 -6.42 -23.45 15.64
N ASP A 154 -7.51 -23.28 14.89
CA ASP A 154 -7.88 -22.03 14.24
C ASP A 154 -8.07 -20.90 15.27
N MET A 155 -8.79 -21.14 16.36
CA MET A 155 -8.95 -20.18 17.46
C MET A 155 -7.60 -19.82 18.13
N ALA A 156 -6.65 -20.75 18.19
CA ALA A 156 -5.33 -20.47 18.72
C ALA A 156 -4.52 -19.59 17.76
N LEU A 157 -4.62 -19.84 16.47
CA LEU A 157 -3.98 -19.02 15.43
C LEU A 157 -4.57 -17.62 15.38
N ASP A 158 -5.89 -17.49 15.43
CA ASP A 158 -6.58 -16.18 15.47
C ASP A 158 -6.15 -15.37 16.70
N ALA A 159 -6.11 -16.00 17.87
CA ALA A 159 -5.65 -15.34 19.07
C ALA A 159 -4.16 -14.92 19.00
N ALA A 160 -3.31 -15.73 18.36
CA ALA A 160 -1.91 -15.39 18.16
C ALA A 160 -1.74 -14.23 17.18
N GLU A 161 -2.56 -14.18 16.12
CA GLU A 161 -2.56 -13.09 15.15
C GLU A 161 -3.10 -11.78 15.77
N GLU A 162 -4.14 -11.84 16.62
CA GLU A 162 -4.58 -10.71 17.42
C GLU A 162 -3.44 -10.17 18.30
N GLY A 163 -2.70 -11.08 18.93
CA GLY A 163 -1.53 -10.74 19.72
C GLY A 163 -0.42 -10.06 18.91
N ARG A 164 -0.14 -10.52 17.69
CA ARG A 164 0.81 -9.92 16.76
C ARG A 164 0.39 -8.50 16.36
N LYS A 165 -0.88 -8.33 15.97
CA LYS A 165 -1.44 -7.00 15.64
C LYS A 165 -1.40 -6.04 16.82
N ALA A 166 -1.62 -6.53 18.03
CA ALA A 166 -1.49 -5.73 19.25
C ALA A 166 -0.03 -5.31 19.52
N LEU A 167 0.96 -6.18 19.22
CA LEU A 167 2.38 -5.85 19.29
C LEU A 167 2.76 -4.72 18.31
N GLU A 168 2.28 -4.78 17.08
CA GLU A 168 2.53 -3.74 16.07
C GLU A 168 1.97 -2.38 16.49
N ARG A 169 0.87 -2.37 17.22
CA ARG A 169 0.26 -1.17 17.80
C ARG A 169 0.89 -0.76 19.14
N GLU A 170 1.96 -1.43 19.58
CA GLU A 170 2.61 -1.24 20.87
C GLU A 170 1.67 -1.43 22.09
N ASN A 171 0.55 -2.11 21.88
CA ASN A 171 -0.39 -2.44 22.94
C ASN A 171 0.05 -3.74 23.64
N PHE A 172 1.13 -3.66 24.42
CA PHE A 172 1.74 -4.81 25.08
C PHE A 172 0.84 -5.56 26.06
N PRO A 173 -0.09 -4.92 26.82
CA PRO A 173 -1.04 -5.65 27.64
C PRO A 173 -1.98 -6.55 26.84
N ALA A 174 -2.61 -6.02 25.80
CA ALA A 174 -3.51 -6.78 24.92
C ALA A 174 -2.75 -7.88 24.17
N ALA A 175 -1.54 -7.58 23.67
CA ALA A 175 -0.69 -8.56 23.01
C ALA A 175 -0.39 -9.76 23.91
N LYS A 176 -0.03 -9.50 25.18
CA LYS A 176 0.24 -10.55 26.15
C LYS A 176 -0.98 -11.44 26.39
N GLU A 177 -2.13 -10.83 26.64
CA GLU A 177 -3.38 -11.55 26.91
C GLU A 177 -3.78 -12.46 25.73
N ALA A 178 -3.72 -11.93 24.50
CA ALA A 178 -4.06 -12.68 23.31
C ALA A 178 -3.09 -13.84 23.06
N LEU A 179 -1.76 -13.62 23.20
CA LEU A 179 -0.75 -14.67 23.00
C LEU A 179 -0.83 -15.76 24.09
N GLU A 180 -1.06 -15.39 25.36
CA GLU A 180 -1.27 -16.36 26.43
C GLU A 180 -2.59 -17.16 26.22
N ARG A 181 -3.63 -16.54 25.68
CA ARG A 181 -4.86 -17.22 25.29
C ARG A 181 -4.59 -18.23 24.17
N ALA A 182 -3.81 -17.84 23.15
CA ALA A 182 -3.39 -18.74 22.08
C ALA A 182 -2.68 -19.99 22.62
N LEU A 183 -1.73 -19.81 23.55
CA LEU A 183 -0.99 -20.92 24.17
C LEU A 183 -1.82 -21.78 25.13
N LYS A 184 -2.91 -21.25 25.71
CA LYS A 184 -3.88 -22.06 26.46
C LYS A 184 -4.67 -22.98 25.54
N LEU A 185 -4.97 -22.52 24.32
CA LEU A 185 -5.68 -23.29 23.30
C LEU A 185 -4.76 -24.33 22.65
N ASN A 186 -3.57 -23.91 22.24
CA ASN A 186 -2.53 -24.78 21.69
C ASN A 186 -1.16 -24.49 22.34
N PRO A 187 -0.74 -25.27 23.35
CA PRO A 187 0.55 -25.08 24.03
C PRO A 187 1.77 -25.27 23.12
N GLY A 188 1.63 -25.97 22.01
CA GLY A 188 2.69 -26.21 21.03
C GLY A 188 2.81 -25.15 19.94
N LEU A 189 2.03 -24.07 19.97
CA LEU A 189 2.00 -23.06 18.93
C LEU A 189 3.27 -22.18 18.98
N ASN A 190 4.30 -22.56 18.22
CA ASN A 190 5.58 -21.85 18.13
C ASN A 190 5.39 -20.38 17.70
N TYR A 191 4.44 -20.11 16.82
CA TYR A 191 4.12 -18.75 16.37
C TYR A 191 3.76 -17.81 17.54
N ALA A 192 2.91 -18.26 18.47
CA ALA A 192 2.56 -17.48 19.65
C ALA A 192 3.75 -17.30 20.60
N ARG A 193 4.59 -18.33 20.80
CA ARG A 193 5.81 -18.22 21.62
C ARG A 193 6.83 -17.26 21.05
N ASN A 194 7.03 -17.30 19.74
CA ASN A 194 7.93 -16.36 19.06
C ASN A 194 7.47 -14.91 19.23
N ASN A 195 6.17 -14.65 19.19
CA ASN A 195 5.62 -13.32 19.45
C ASN A 195 5.70 -12.93 20.95
N LEU A 196 5.59 -13.87 21.88
CA LEU A 196 5.88 -13.61 23.30
C LEU A 196 7.35 -13.28 23.55
N SER A 197 8.28 -13.98 22.89
CA SER A 197 9.70 -13.63 22.93
C SER A 197 9.93 -12.19 22.46
N LEU A 198 9.32 -11.79 21.34
CA LEU A 198 9.38 -10.42 20.84
C LEU A 198 8.76 -9.41 21.81
N LEU A 199 7.61 -9.72 22.42
CA LEU A 199 6.98 -8.89 23.45
C LEU A 199 7.92 -8.66 24.65
N HIS A 200 8.54 -9.72 25.15
CA HIS A 200 9.50 -9.64 26.24
C HIS A 200 10.75 -8.83 25.86
N PHE A 201 11.23 -8.99 24.61
CA PHE A 201 12.31 -8.18 24.06
C PHE A 201 11.96 -6.68 24.04
N CYS A 202 10.77 -6.30 23.55
CA CYS A 202 10.28 -4.91 23.54
C CYS A 202 10.21 -4.33 24.96
N LYS A 203 9.85 -5.15 25.95
CA LYS A 203 9.85 -4.77 27.37
C LYS A 203 11.23 -4.81 28.04
N LYS A 204 12.28 -5.16 27.30
CA LYS A 204 13.66 -5.35 27.80
C LYS A 204 13.80 -6.46 28.86
N ASP A 205 12.83 -7.38 28.89
CA ASP A 205 12.89 -8.59 29.72
C ASP A 205 13.61 -9.70 28.95
N TYR A 206 14.91 -9.57 28.83
CA TYR A 206 15.74 -10.41 27.95
C TYR A 206 15.78 -11.88 28.42
N GLU A 207 15.71 -12.13 29.71
CA GLU A 207 15.71 -13.51 30.26
C GLU A 207 14.46 -14.27 29.80
N ARG A 208 13.27 -13.65 29.89
CA ARG A 208 12.04 -14.27 29.42
C ARG A 208 12.01 -14.37 27.92
N ALA A 209 12.51 -13.36 27.21
CA ALA A 209 12.60 -13.41 25.75
C ALA A 209 13.43 -14.61 25.26
N LEU A 210 14.60 -14.86 25.90
CA LEU A 210 15.43 -16.03 25.61
C LEU A 210 14.75 -17.35 26.01
N SER A 211 14.07 -17.40 27.15
CA SER A 211 13.35 -18.59 27.61
C SER A 211 12.26 -19.04 26.65
N GLU A 212 11.48 -18.09 26.08
CA GLU A 212 10.46 -18.40 25.09
C GLU A 212 11.10 -18.87 23.78
N ALA A 213 12.17 -18.20 23.32
CA ALA A 213 12.88 -18.59 22.11
C ALA A 213 13.55 -19.98 22.28
N ASP A 214 14.16 -20.27 23.43
CA ASP A 214 14.77 -21.57 23.70
C ASP A 214 13.72 -22.70 23.78
N THR A 215 12.51 -22.41 24.27
CA THR A 215 11.40 -23.36 24.25
C THR A 215 11.02 -23.76 22.83
N VAL A 216 10.97 -22.79 21.91
CA VAL A 216 10.72 -23.06 20.49
C VAL A 216 11.87 -23.86 19.87
N LEU A 217 13.13 -23.46 20.12
CA LEU A 217 14.31 -24.11 19.56
C LEU A 217 14.55 -25.53 20.10
N ASN A 218 14.04 -25.86 21.29
CA ASN A 218 14.05 -27.22 21.79
C ASN A 218 13.08 -28.13 21.01
N ALA A 219 11.99 -27.58 20.50
CA ALA A 219 11.01 -28.30 19.65
C ALA A 219 11.44 -28.31 18.18
N ASP A 220 11.90 -27.18 17.67
CA ASP A 220 12.41 -27.01 16.31
C ASP A 220 13.73 -26.21 16.32
N PRO A 221 14.88 -26.88 16.28
CA PRO A 221 16.20 -26.22 16.31
C PRO A 221 16.47 -25.30 15.11
N ASN A 222 15.67 -25.39 14.04
CA ASN A 222 15.81 -24.57 12.83
C ASN A 222 14.74 -23.48 12.70
N ASP A 223 13.90 -23.27 13.72
CA ASP A 223 12.92 -22.19 13.69
C ASP A 223 13.62 -20.84 13.52
N THR A 224 13.45 -20.27 12.32
CA THR A 224 14.14 -19.04 11.91
C THR A 224 13.74 -17.84 12.75
N GLN A 225 12.48 -17.77 13.20
CA GLN A 225 12.00 -16.64 14.00
C GLN A 225 12.60 -16.68 15.42
N ALA A 226 12.64 -17.86 16.03
CA ALA A 226 13.26 -18.03 17.35
C ALA A 226 14.76 -17.73 17.30
N LEU A 227 15.48 -18.19 16.27
CA LEU A 227 16.89 -17.86 16.06
C LEU A 227 17.11 -16.35 15.87
N CYS A 228 16.25 -15.69 15.10
CA CYS A 228 16.27 -14.23 14.91
C CYS A 228 16.04 -13.50 16.23
N ASN A 229 15.01 -13.87 16.99
CA ASN A 229 14.73 -13.29 18.30
C ASN A 229 15.93 -13.44 19.24
N LYS A 230 16.50 -14.64 19.33
CA LYS A 230 17.67 -14.94 20.15
C LYS A 230 18.88 -14.09 19.77
N ALA A 231 19.17 -13.96 18.46
CA ALA A 231 20.27 -13.14 17.95
C ALA A 231 20.09 -11.66 18.32
N MET A 232 18.87 -11.13 18.18
CA MET A 232 18.54 -9.75 18.54
C MET A 232 18.62 -9.49 20.04
N VAL A 233 18.15 -10.43 20.87
CA VAL A 233 18.26 -10.31 22.33
C VAL A 233 19.73 -10.27 22.76
N TYR A 234 20.58 -11.17 22.28
CA TYR A 234 22.01 -11.16 22.61
C TYR A 234 22.71 -9.88 22.08
N CYS A 235 22.30 -9.38 20.93
CA CYS A 235 22.80 -8.10 20.43
C CYS A 235 22.46 -6.95 21.39
N ALA A 236 21.21 -6.89 21.87
CA ALA A 236 20.76 -5.87 22.82
C ALA A 236 21.47 -5.99 24.19
N MET A 237 21.76 -7.22 24.62
CA MET A 237 22.56 -7.51 25.83
C MET A 237 24.06 -7.21 25.62
N ARG A 238 24.50 -6.89 24.42
CA ARG A 238 25.91 -6.74 24.01
C ARG A 238 26.75 -8.02 24.20
N ASP A 239 26.10 -9.18 24.17
CA ASP A 239 26.75 -10.48 24.16
C ASP A 239 27.08 -10.89 22.71
N GLY A 240 28.18 -10.36 22.22
CA GLY A 240 28.59 -10.58 20.82
C GLY A 240 28.92 -12.04 20.50
N ALA A 241 29.36 -12.83 21.49
CA ALA A 241 29.69 -14.24 21.27
C ALA A 241 28.43 -15.06 20.98
N ASN A 242 27.40 -14.94 21.81
CA ASN A 242 26.13 -15.64 21.62
C ASN A 242 25.32 -15.08 20.46
N ALA A 243 25.38 -13.76 20.21
CA ALA A 243 24.77 -13.15 19.01
C ALA A 243 25.37 -13.72 17.72
N ASN A 244 26.71 -13.86 17.65
CA ASN A 244 27.36 -14.48 16.49
C ASN A 244 27.04 -15.96 16.34
N ALA A 245 26.96 -16.71 17.44
CA ALA A 245 26.57 -18.13 17.41
C ALA A 245 25.15 -18.32 16.84
N ALA A 246 24.19 -17.46 17.26
CA ALA A 246 22.84 -17.46 16.72
C ALA A 246 22.82 -17.05 15.23
N ALA A 247 23.62 -16.04 14.84
CA ALA A 247 23.79 -15.65 13.44
C ALA A 247 24.38 -16.77 12.58
N ASP A 248 25.34 -17.53 13.10
CA ASP A 248 25.89 -18.69 12.39
C ASP A 248 24.86 -19.80 12.23
N ALA A 249 23.95 -19.98 13.21
CA ALA A 249 22.82 -20.90 13.07
C ALA A 249 21.87 -20.43 11.96
N LEU A 250 21.50 -19.13 11.93
CA LEU A 250 20.70 -18.55 10.87
C LEU A 250 21.31 -18.73 9.47
N CYS A 251 22.63 -18.57 9.35
CA CYS A 251 23.32 -18.79 8.06
C CYS A 251 23.30 -20.26 7.60
N ARG A 252 23.11 -21.20 8.53
CA ARG A 252 22.98 -22.64 8.22
C ARG A 252 21.57 -23.08 7.87
N THR A 253 20.55 -22.26 8.20
CA THR A 253 19.17 -22.59 7.82
C THR A 253 19.02 -22.57 6.30
N ASN A 254 18.46 -23.67 5.76
CA ASN A 254 18.25 -23.81 4.32
C ASN A 254 16.79 -23.49 3.96
N THR A 255 16.31 -22.33 4.41
CA THR A 255 14.97 -21.88 4.05
C THR A 255 14.93 -21.32 2.63
N GLU A 256 13.82 -21.57 1.94
CA GLU A 256 13.49 -20.98 0.64
C GLU A 256 12.30 -20.02 0.75
N ARG A 257 11.77 -19.80 1.94
CA ARG A 257 10.65 -18.88 2.19
C ARG A 257 11.14 -17.43 2.17
N THR A 258 10.46 -16.59 1.39
CA THR A 258 10.80 -15.17 1.22
C THR A 258 10.72 -14.38 2.52
N ASP A 259 9.67 -14.60 3.33
CA ASP A 259 9.49 -13.95 4.62
C ASP A 259 10.63 -14.27 5.61
N GLU A 260 11.10 -15.51 5.63
CA GLU A 260 12.24 -15.92 6.45
C GLU A 260 13.57 -15.34 5.95
N LEU A 261 13.82 -15.37 4.63
CA LEU A 261 15.01 -14.75 4.04
C LEU A 261 15.05 -13.24 4.33
N CYS A 262 13.91 -12.54 4.23
CA CYS A 262 13.80 -11.14 4.61
C CYS A 262 14.22 -10.92 6.07
N ARG A 263 13.66 -11.71 6.99
CA ARG A 263 13.92 -11.61 8.44
C ARG A 263 15.38 -11.90 8.78
N ILE A 264 15.94 -12.99 8.22
CA ILE A 264 17.35 -13.34 8.40
C ILE A 264 18.26 -12.22 7.91
N SER A 265 18.00 -11.66 6.73
CA SER A 265 18.81 -10.58 6.16
C SER A 265 18.84 -9.35 7.07
N LEU A 266 17.68 -8.94 7.62
CA LEU A 266 17.57 -7.82 8.55
C LEU A 266 18.37 -8.05 9.82
N VAL A 267 18.24 -9.22 10.44
CA VAL A 267 18.97 -9.53 11.68
C VAL A 267 20.48 -9.55 11.43
N LEU A 268 20.95 -10.16 10.34
CA LEU A 268 22.37 -10.16 10.00
C LEU A 268 22.91 -8.75 9.72
N MET A 269 22.12 -7.87 9.13
CA MET A 269 22.48 -6.46 8.94
C MET A 269 22.60 -5.71 10.26
N GLU A 270 21.65 -5.90 11.18
CA GLU A 270 21.70 -5.29 12.53
C GLU A 270 22.91 -5.78 13.35
N LEU A 271 23.32 -7.03 13.16
CA LEU A 271 24.53 -7.59 13.76
C LEU A 271 25.83 -7.14 13.06
N GLY A 272 25.75 -6.35 11.97
CA GLY A 272 26.90 -5.94 11.16
C GLY A 272 27.50 -7.06 10.30
N ARG A 273 26.81 -8.22 10.18
CA ARG A 273 27.22 -9.38 9.39
C ARG A 273 26.91 -9.17 7.89
N PHE A 274 27.35 -8.06 7.31
CA PHE A 274 26.98 -7.67 5.94
C PHE A 274 27.37 -8.67 4.85
N ALA A 275 28.48 -9.43 5.03
CA ALA A 275 28.88 -10.45 4.06
C ALA A 275 27.89 -11.62 3.99
N ASP A 276 27.34 -12.03 5.13
CA ASP A 276 26.36 -13.09 5.19
C ASP A 276 24.97 -12.57 4.79
N ALA A 277 24.59 -11.38 5.26
CA ALA A 277 23.36 -10.71 4.84
C ALA A 277 23.31 -10.51 3.31
N TYR A 278 24.45 -10.19 2.68
CA TYR A 278 24.55 -10.05 1.22
C TYR A 278 24.18 -11.36 0.50
N LYS A 279 24.67 -12.52 0.97
CA LYS A 279 24.35 -13.83 0.38
C LYS A 279 22.86 -14.18 0.50
N ILE A 280 22.28 -13.83 1.68
CA ILE A 280 20.84 -14.04 1.91
C ILE A 280 20.03 -13.12 0.99
N ALA A 281 20.42 -11.84 0.88
CA ALA A 281 19.76 -10.88 -0.01
C ALA A 281 19.88 -11.29 -1.50
N GLU A 282 21.00 -11.90 -1.92
CA GLU A 282 21.13 -12.47 -3.28
C GLU A 282 20.14 -13.63 -3.52
N ARG A 283 19.92 -14.48 -2.49
CA ARG A 283 18.92 -15.57 -2.59
C ARG A 283 17.50 -14.99 -2.66
N LEU A 284 17.22 -13.98 -1.85
CA LEU A 284 15.94 -13.29 -1.85
C LEU A 284 15.65 -12.65 -3.22
N LEU A 285 16.62 -11.93 -3.81
CA LEU A 285 16.47 -11.29 -5.12
C LEU A 285 16.28 -12.26 -6.29
N LYS A 286 16.66 -13.54 -6.15
CA LYS A 286 16.33 -14.55 -7.17
C LYS A 286 14.84 -14.90 -7.18
N LYS A 287 14.15 -14.71 -6.06
CA LYS A 287 12.72 -14.97 -5.90
C LYS A 287 11.87 -13.73 -6.14
N THR A 288 12.34 -12.61 -5.64
CA THR A 288 11.66 -11.31 -5.73
C THR A 288 12.57 -10.27 -6.38
N PRO A 289 12.86 -10.38 -7.69
CA PRO A 289 13.90 -9.59 -8.35
C PRO A 289 13.56 -8.11 -8.49
N TYR A 290 12.31 -7.73 -8.30
CA TYR A 290 11.81 -6.36 -8.47
C TYR A 290 11.26 -5.75 -7.18
N ASP A 291 11.32 -6.50 -6.07
CA ASP A 291 10.91 -6.00 -4.75
C ASP A 291 11.86 -4.91 -4.24
N GLU A 292 11.27 -3.79 -3.82
CA GLU A 292 12.03 -2.61 -3.43
C GLU A 292 12.81 -2.81 -2.14
N ASP A 293 12.23 -3.50 -1.17
CA ASP A 293 12.87 -3.80 0.10
C ASP A 293 14.03 -4.79 -0.06
N ALA A 294 13.85 -5.82 -0.90
CA ALA A 294 14.90 -6.78 -1.21
C ALA A 294 16.08 -6.11 -1.92
N LEU A 295 15.81 -5.26 -2.91
CA LEU A 295 16.83 -4.48 -3.61
C LEU A 295 17.54 -3.50 -2.68
N HIS A 296 16.81 -2.87 -1.76
CA HIS A 296 17.37 -1.96 -0.77
C HIS A 296 18.33 -2.68 0.19
N ARG A 297 17.92 -3.81 0.76
CA ARG A 297 18.77 -4.63 1.65
C ARG A 297 20.02 -5.13 0.95
N TYR A 298 19.86 -5.63 -0.28
CA TYR A 298 20.99 -6.03 -1.11
C TYR A 298 21.97 -4.86 -1.34
N ALA A 299 21.44 -3.68 -1.69
CA ALA A 299 22.24 -2.50 -1.95
C ALA A 299 22.98 -1.99 -0.70
N ILE A 300 22.32 -2.01 0.48
CA ILE A 300 22.97 -1.68 1.76
C ILE A 300 24.17 -2.61 2.00
N CYS A 301 23.95 -3.93 1.91
CA CYS A 301 25.00 -4.91 2.12
C CYS A 301 26.14 -4.74 1.11
N ALA A 302 25.82 -4.52 -0.17
CA ALA A 302 26.83 -4.24 -1.20
C ALA A 302 27.63 -2.97 -0.89
N TYR A 303 26.97 -1.89 -0.45
CA TYR A 303 27.63 -0.63 -0.10
C TYR A 303 28.60 -0.80 1.08
N GLU A 304 28.16 -1.46 2.16
CA GLU A 304 29.00 -1.73 3.34
C GLU A 304 30.21 -2.62 3.00
N LEU A 305 30.04 -3.53 2.04
CA LEU A 305 31.13 -4.34 1.47
C LEU A 305 31.99 -3.59 0.44
N LYS A 306 31.78 -2.28 0.27
CA LYS A 306 32.45 -1.40 -0.72
C LYS A 306 32.24 -1.82 -2.18
N ARG A 307 31.19 -2.59 -2.46
CA ARG A 307 30.76 -2.98 -3.82
C ARG A 307 29.78 -1.93 -4.37
N TYR A 308 30.27 -0.70 -4.50
CA TYR A 308 29.43 0.46 -4.81
C TYR A 308 28.75 0.39 -6.17
N ASP A 309 29.36 -0.32 -7.14
CA ASP A 309 28.77 -0.63 -8.45
C ASP A 309 27.51 -1.47 -8.33
N LYS A 310 27.52 -2.51 -7.49
CA LYS A 310 26.37 -3.37 -7.24
C LYS A 310 25.23 -2.61 -6.53
N ALA A 311 25.58 -1.80 -5.53
CA ALA A 311 24.62 -0.96 -4.83
C ALA A 311 23.99 0.08 -5.79
N TYR A 312 24.82 0.74 -6.62
CA TYR A 312 24.33 1.67 -7.63
C TYR A 312 23.36 1.02 -8.60
N ASN A 313 23.69 -0.15 -9.14
CA ASN A 313 22.86 -0.87 -10.10
C ASN A 313 21.50 -1.28 -9.51
N ALA A 314 21.45 -1.65 -8.22
CA ALA A 314 20.19 -1.97 -7.55
C ALA A 314 19.27 -0.75 -7.48
N TYR A 315 19.78 0.42 -7.08
CA TYR A 315 19.00 1.66 -7.06
C TYR A 315 18.71 2.22 -8.47
N ASP A 316 19.60 2.02 -9.44
CA ASP A 316 19.32 2.34 -10.84
C ASP A 316 18.15 1.53 -11.36
N LYS A 317 18.09 0.24 -11.00
CA LYS A 317 16.97 -0.65 -11.32
C LYS A 317 15.66 -0.10 -10.77
N LEU A 318 15.61 0.30 -9.49
CA LEU A 318 14.42 0.91 -8.87
C LEU A 318 14.03 2.22 -9.57
N CYS A 319 14.98 3.11 -9.86
CA CYS A 319 14.71 4.35 -10.62
C CYS A 319 14.16 4.11 -12.02
N ARG A 320 14.45 2.96 -12.62
CA ARG A 320 13.92 2.58 -13.94
C ARG A 320 12.53 1.96 -13.84
N ILE A 321 12.27 1.22 -12.76
CA ILE A 321 10.94 0.69 -12.43
C ILE A 321 10.00 1.84 -12.08
N ASP A 322 10.40 2.76 -11.20
CA ASP A 322 9.64 3.98 -10.87
C ASP A 322 10.52 5.24 -11.01
N PRO A 323 10.37 5.99 -12.12
CA PRO A 323 11.10 7.24 -12.30
C PRO A 323 10.71 8.36 -11.31
N THR A 324 9.62 8.22 -10.57
CA THR A 324 9.21 9.18 -9.55
C THR A 324 9.75 8.86 -8.15
N ASP A 325 10.35 7.69 -7.96
CA ASP A 325 10.91 7.25 -6.70
C ASP A 325 12.10 8.12 -6.26
N THR A 326 11.84 8.94 -5.27
CA THR A 326 12.85 9.87 -4.71
C THR A 326 13.78 9.21 -3.71
N ILE A 327 13.40 8.06 -3.16
CA ILE A 327 14.21 7.27 -2.23
C ILE A 327 15.32 6.57 -3.03
N ALA A 328 14.94 5.88 -4.10
CA ALA A 328 15.89 5.25 -5.02
C ALA A 328 16.87 6.27 -5.62
N LYS A 329 16.38 7.45 -6.05
CA LYS A 329 17.23 8.53 -6.59
C LYS A 329 18.25 9.02 -5.57
N TYR A 330 17.86 9.20 -4.31
CA TYR A 330 18.75 9.60 -3.24
C TYR A 330 19.88 8.58 -3.05
N TYR A 331 19.54 7.32 -2.89
CA TYR A 331 20.54 6.27 -2.66
C TYR A 331 21.40 5.97 -3.90
N LYS A 332 20.83 6.06 -5.10
CA LYS A 332 21.59 5.97 -6.34
C LYS A 332 22.69 7.02 -6.39
N MET A 333 22.38 8.29 -6.03
CA MET A 333 23.35 9.38 -5.98
C MET A 333 24.40 9.14 -4.89
N LEU A 334 23.97 8.63 -3.71
CA LEU A 334 24.90 8.26 -2.63
C LEU A 334 25.92 7.21 -3.11
N CYS A 335 25.45 6.16 -3.79
CA CYS A 335 26.31 5.11 -4.34
C CYS A 335 27.24 5.65 -5.45
N TYR A 336 26.73 6.51 -6.33
CA TYR A 336 27.54 7.16 -7.37
C TYR A 336 28.69 8.00 -6.77
N ASN A 337 28.40 8.80 -5.75
CA ASN A 337 29.41 9.59 -5.05
C ASN A 337 30.46 8.70 -4.39
N ALA A 338 30.04 7.57 -3.79
CA ALA A 338 30.95 6.59 -3.20
C ALA A 338 31.89 5.96 -4.25
N GLN A 339 31.39 5.63 -5.47
CA GLN A 339 32.23 5.18 -6.59
C GLN A 339 33.31 6.20 -6.96
N LYS A 340 33.02 7.50 -6.83
CA LYS A 340 33.97 8.60 -7.10
C LYS A 340 34.88 8.92 -5.91
N GLY A 341 34.81 8.14 -4.83
CA GLY A 341 35.58 8.38 -3.61
C GLY A 341 35.08 9.56 -2.77
N GLN A 342 33.93 10.11 -3.10
CA GLN A 342 33.25 11.19 -2.38
C GLN A 342 32.36 10.63 -1.29
N LEU A 343 32.95 10.13 -0.22
CA LEU A 343 32.19 9.60 0.92
C LEU A 343 31.70 10.74 1.83
N PRO A 344 30.47 10.68 2.33
CA PRO A 344 29.99 11.61 3.33
C PRO A 344 30.91 11.61 4.56
N ARG A 345 31.22 12.79 5.09
CA ARG A 345 32.06 12.95 6.30
C ARG A 345 31.19 12.73 7.54
N GLY A 346 31.69 11.95 8.50
CA GLY A 346 31.06 11.73 9.81
C GLY A 346 30.49 10.30 10.00
N ASN A 347 30.14 10.00 11.26
CA ASN A 347 29.53 8.71 11.67
C ASN A 347 28.01 8.75 11.54
N ILE A 348 27.51 9.23 10.41
CA ILE A 348 26.06 9.34 10.16
C ILE A 348 25.56 7.99 9.65
N ARG A 349 24.43 7.52 10.18
CA ARG A 349 23.73 6.33 9.66
C ARG A 349 23.29 6.63 8.22
N ARG A 350 23.97 6.04 7.24
CA ARG A 350 23.84 6.38 5.81
C ARG A 350 22.60 5.78 5.17
N PHE A 351 22.09 4.69 5.76
CA PHE A 351 20.92 3.97 5.27
C PHE A 351 19.90 3.83 6.39
N ALA A 352 18.64 3.93 6.03
CA ALA A 352 17.55 3.47 6.89
C ALA A 352 17.44 1.94 6.77
N ALA A 353 16.94 1.27 7.81
CA ALA A 353 16.73 -0.18 7.80
C ALA A 353 15.60 -0.59 6.83
N ASN A 354 14.54 0.21 6.77
CA ASN A 354 13.43 0.08 5.84
C ASN A 354 13.67 0.94 4.60
N TYR A 355 12.88 0.72 3.54
CA TYR A 355 12.95 1.49 2.31
C TYR A 355 12.45 2.93 2.50
N GLN A 356 13.28 3.75 3.11
CA GLN A 356 13.05 5.18 3.34
C GLN A 356 14.38 5.93 3.38
N VAL A 357 14.35 7.25 3.26
CA VAL A 357 15.57 8.06 3.41
C VAL A 357 16.01 8.14 4.88
N PRO A 358 17.33 8.35 5.16
CA PRO A 358 17.84 8.51 6.51
C PRO A 358 17.26 9.76 7.20
N PHE A 359 17.27 9.77 8.53
CA PHE A 359 16.70 10.84 9.34
C PHE A 359 17.20 12.24 8.95
N ASP A 360 18.49 12.41 8.71
CA ASP A 360 19.05 13.72 8.32
C ASP A 360 18.49 14.21 6.98
N GLU A 361 18.31 13.32 6.02
CA GLU A 361 17.69 13.64 4.74
C GLU A 361 16.18 13.91 4.90
N THR A 362 15.51 13.18 5.77
CA THR A 362 14.12 13.45 6.14
C THR A 362 13.97 14.88 6.67
N VAL A 363 14.80 15.27 7.63
CA VAL A 363 14.81 16.64 8.19
C VAL A 363 15.10 17.68 7.10
N ARG A 364 16.06 17.42 6.22
CA ARG A 364 16.40 18.32 5.10
C ARG A 364 15.21 18.53 4.16
N ARG A 365 14.50 17.45 3.80
CA ARG A 365 13.31 17.49 2.94
C ARG A 365 12.14 18.22 3.60
N ILE A 366 11.89 17.97 4.88
CA ILE A 366 10.84 18.68 5.66
C ILE A 366 11.16 20.18 5.70
N ASN A 367 12.40 20.56 5.97
CA ASN A 367 12.80 21.98 5.96
C ASN A 367 12.58 22.60 4.58
N ARG A 368 12.92 21.88 3.50
CA ARG A 368 12.67 22.35 2.14
C ARG A 368 11.18 22.52 1.84
N ILE A 369 10.33 21.59 2.28
CA ILE A 369 8.86 21.74 2.19
C ILE A 369 8.42 22.99 2.94
N ASN A 370 8.88 23.21 4.17
CA ASN A 370 8.53 24.36 4.98
C ASN A 370 8.97 25.70 4.33
N GLU A 371 10.12 25.71 3.66
CA GLU A 371 10.58 26.89 2.89
C GLU A 371 9.65 27.17 1.71
N LEU A 372 9.30 26.12 0.95
CA LEU A 372 8.40 26.24 -0.21
C LEU A 372 7.00 26.68 0.19
N MET A 373 6.47 26.17 1.31
CA MET A 373 5.14 26.56 1.82
C MET A 373 5.09 28.01 2.33
N LYS A 374 6.21 28.68 2.57
CA LYS A 374 6.26 30.11 2.91
C LYS A 374 6.23 31.03 1.69
N LEU A 375 6.42 30.49 0.49
CA LEU A 375 6.36 31.25 -0.76
C LEU A 375 4.93 31.75 -1.03
N GLY A 376 4.82 32.90 -1.70
CA GLY A 376 3.53 33.37 -2.21
C GLY A 376 2.99 32.44 -3.29
N ALA A 377 1.67 32.42 -3.49
CA ALA A 377 1.01 31.53 -4.44
C ALA A 377 1.60 31.61 -5.87
N ALA A 378 1.92 32.79 -6.35
CA ALA A 378 2.50 33.00 -7.69
C ALA A 378 3.92 32.41 -7.79
N GLU A 379 4.74 32.54 -6.77
CA GLU A 379 6.11 32.01 -6.75
C GLU A 379 6.09 30.49 -6.62
N LEU A 380 5.23 29.94 -5.78
CA LEU A 380 5.02 28.49 -5.64
C LEU A 380 4.54 27.87 -6.97
N HIS A 381 3.62 28.53 -7.67
CA HIS A 381 3.14 28.09 -8.99
C HIS A 381 4.25 28.15 -10.05
N SER A 382 5.12 29.18 -10.01
CA SER A 382 6.30 29.25 -10.87
C SER A 382 7.29 28.11 -10.61
N GLN A 383 7.55 27.76 -9.35
CA GLN A 383 8.38 26.59 -8.99
C GLN A 383 7.77 25.28 -9.52
N TRP A 384 6.45 25.12 -9.38
CA TRP A 384 5.71 23.96 -9.91
C TRP A 384 5.88 23.81 -11.43
N GLN A 385 5.76 24.91 -12.19
CA GLN A 385 5.87 24.87 -13.65
C GLN A 385 7.28 24.62 -14.16
N ASN A 386 8.30 25.16 -13.47
CA ASN A 386 9.69 25.15 -13.95
C ASN A 386 10.50 23.92 -13.49
N SER A 387 9.99 23.14 -12.54
CA SER A 387 10.73 22.02 -11.95
C SER A 387 9.81 20.90 -11.50
N ASN A 388 10.31 19.66 -11.59
CA ASN A 388 9.64 18.49 -11.01
C ASN A 388 10.00 18.30 -9.52
N GLU A 389 10.88 19.15 -8.96
CA GLU A 389 11.32 19.03 -7.57
C GLU A 389 10.14 19.06 -6.60
N LEU A 390 9.23 20.03 -6.79
CA LEU A 390 8.09 20.22 -5.91
C LEU A 390 7.11 19.03 -5.98
N GLU A 391 6.85 18.49 -7.17
CA GLU A 391 6.04 17.29 -7.34
C GLU A 391 6.64 16.10 -6.57
N LEU A 392 7.94 15.85 -6.77
CA LEU A 392 8.64 14.75 -6.11
C LEU A 392 8.67 14.91 -4.58
N LEU A 393 8.79 16.14 -4.09
CA LEU A 393 8.71 16.44 -2.65
C LEU A 393 7.30 16.22 -2.11
N ILE A 394 6.25 16.59 -2.85
CA ILE A 394 4.86 16.36 -2.45
C ILE A 394 4.57 14.85 -2.41
N ARG A 395 4.95 14.09 -3.44
CA ARG A 395 4.81 12.62 -3.46
C ARG A 395 5.46 11.98 -2.24
N TRP A 396 6.71 12.34 -1.98
CA TRP A 396 7.41 11.85 -0.79
C TRP A 396 6.76 12.33 0.51
N GLY A 397 6.33 13.59 0.57
CA GLY A 397 5.69 14.16 1.75
C GLY A 397 4.37 13.50 2.13
N PHE A 398 3.66 12.91 1.16
CA PHE A 398 2.46 12.11 1.41
C PHE A 398 2.77 10.80 2.17
N THR A 399 4.00 10.32 2.18
CA THR A 399 4.41 9.14 2.96
C THR A 399 4.79 9.46 4.41
N LEU A 400 4.85 10.76 4.78
CA LEU A 400 5.18 11.17 6.14
C LEU A 400 4.02 10.86 7.11
N PRO A 401 4.32 10.50 8.37
CA PRO A 401 3.28 10.19 9.35
C PRO A 401 2.49 11.42 9.81
N ASP A 402 3.03 12.62 9.66
CA ASP A 402 2.41 13.87 10.11
C ASP A 402 1.24 14.29 9.20
N ILE A 403 0.03 14.20 9.74
CA ILE A 403 -1.22 14.53 9.03
C ILE A 403 -1.31 16.03 8.66
N ALA A 404 -0.69 16.92 9.44
CA ALA A 404 -0.72 18.35 9.15
C ALA A 404 0.13 18.68 7.92
N ILE A 405 1.31 18.04 7.79
CA ILE A 405 2.16 18.16 6.61
C ILE A 405 1.43 17.60 5.39
N ARG A 406 0.86 16.39 5.48
CA ARG A 406 0.10 15.78 4.38
C ARG A 406 -1.06 16.64 3.92
N ARG A 407 -1.82 17.23 4.86
CA ARG A 407 -2.93 18.16 4.57
C ARG A 407 -2.45 19.42 3.85
N ALA A 408 -1.36 20.02 4.30
CA ALA A 408 -0.79 21.21 3.66
C ALA A 408 -0.32 20.92 2.24
N LEU A 409 0.36 19.79 2.02
CA LEU A 409 0.80 19.35 0.70
C LEU A 409 -0.37 19.03 -0.24
N LEU A 410 -1.42 18.39 0.27
CA LEU A 410 -2.64 18.13 -0.48
C LEU A 410 -3.31 19.43 -0.93
N THR A 411 -3.39 20.41 -0.04
CA THR A 411 -3.95 21.74 -0.36
C THR A 411 -3.13 22.44 -1.43
N ALA A 412 -1.80 22.38 -1.33
CA ALA A 412 -0.91 22.94 -2.34
C ALA A 412 -1.06 22.25 -3.70
N ALA A 413 -1.10 20.90 -3.72
CA ALA A 413 -1.34 20.13 -4.93
C ALA A 413 -2.68 20.50 -5.60
N ALA A 414 -3.75 20.62 -4.82
CA ALA A 414 -5.06 21.03 -5.30
C ALA A 414 -5.06 22.44 -5.92
N ALA A 415 -4.25 23.36 -5.39
CA ALA A 415 -4.18 24.75 -5.86
C ALA A 415 -3.50 24.91 -7.23
N PHE A 416 -2.68 23.94 -7.69
CA PHE A 416 -2.03 24.02 -9.00
C PHE A 416 -3.03 23.79 -10.17
N GLY A 417 -4.01 22.91 -10.02
CA GLY A 417 -5.15 22.79 -10.90
C GLY A 417 -4.85 22.29 -12.33
N ASP A 418 -3.71 21.62 -12.55
CA ASP A 418 -3.28 21.09 -13.84
C ASP A 418 -3.31 19.55 -13.89
N LYS A 419 -3.01 18.94 -15.06
CA LYS A 419 -2.98 17.49 -15.23
C LYS A 419 -1.96 16.79 -14.32
N ARG A 420 -0.83 17.43 -13.98
CA ARG A 420 0.17 16.86 -13.08
C ARG A 420 -0.38 16.78 -11.66
N SER A 421 -1.02 17.85 -11.20
CA SER A 421 -1.66 17.87 -9.89
C SER A 421 -2.86 16.94 -9.80
N GLU A 422 -3.63 16.78 -10.89
CA GLU A 422 -4.68 15.75 -10.99
C GLU A 422 -4.08 14.35 -10.77
N GLY A 423 -2.98 14.01 -11.47
CA GLY A 423 -2.28 12.74 -11.30
C GLY A 423 -1.82 12.52 -9.86
N LEU A 424 -1.22 13.53 -9.22
CA LEU A 424 -0.83 13.47 -7.81
C LEU A 424 -2.00 13.19 -6.85
N LEU A 425 -3.14 13.85 -7.09
CA LEU A 425 -4.33 13.65 -6.25
C LEU A 425 -4.95 12.26 -6.46
N ARG A 426 -4.94 11.74 -7.69
CA ARG A 426 -5.39 10.37 -7.98
C ARG A 426 -4.46 9.33 -7.33
N ASP A 427 -3.14 9.52 -7.41
CA ASP A 427 -2.17 8.65 -6.74
C ASP A 427 -2.35 8.68 -5.21
N PHE A 428 -2.62 9.86 -4.65
CA PHE A 428 -2.90 10.01 -3.22
C PHE A 428 -4.14 9.21 -2.79
N LEU A 429 -5.20 9.17 -3.60
CA LEU A 429 -6.40 8.38 -3.33
C LEU A 429 -6.11 6.87 -3.27
N LEU A 430 -5.13 6.40 -4.05
CA LEU A 430 -4.73 4.99 -4.12
C LEU A 430 -3.74 4.57 -3.02
N MET A 431 -3.25 5.51 -2.21
CA MET A 431 -2.39 5.16 -1.06
C MET A 431 -3.24 4.58 0.07
N ARG A 432 -3.02 3.30 0.43
CA ARG A 432 -3.82 2.56 1.45
C ARG A 432 -3.77 3.22 2.82
N GLU A 433 -2.59 3.69 3.23
CA GLU A 433 -2.30 4.25 4.55
C GLU A 433 -2.79 5.70 4.75
N GLN A 434 -3.46 6.28 3.76
CA GLN A 434 -3.92 7.66 3.85
C GLN A 434 -5.22 7.78 4.63
N ASP A 435 -5.30 8.88 5.39
CA ASP A 435 -6.48 9.24 6.16
C ASP A 435 -7.69 9.50 5.25
N ASP A 436 -8.84 8.92 5.60
CA ASP A 436 -10.07 9.01 4.80
C ASP A 436 -10.60 10.45 4.69
N GLU A 437 -10.33 11.33 5.68
CA GLU A 437 -10.68 12.75 5.59
C GLU A 437 -9.85 13.44 4.51
N LEU A 438 -8.56 13.15 4.43
CA LEU A 438 -7.69 13.71 3.40
C LEU A 438 -8.05 13.18 2.01
N LYS A 439 -8.45 11.90 1.88
CA LYS A 439 -8.95 11.34 0.62
C LYS A 439 -10.23 12.04 0.15
N ARG A 440 -11.16 12.36 1.06
CA ARG A 440 -12.34 13.15 0.72
C ARG A 440 -11.98 14.56 0.23
N ASN A 441 -11.00 15.19 0.86
CA ASN A 441 -10.52 16.49 0.41
C ASN A 441 -9.89 16.42 -0.99
N ALA A 442 -9.17 15.32 -1.29
CA ALA A 442 -8.62 15.07 -2.63
C ALA A 442 -9.72 14.88 -3.70
N ILE A 443 -10.79 14.13 -3.39
CA ILE A 443 -11.96 13.99 -4.28
C ILE A 443 -12.61 15.34 -4.54
N ALA A 444 -12.82 16.15 -3.49
CA ALA A 444 -13.40 17.49 -3.63
C ALA A 444 -12.53 18.41 -4.51
N ALA A 445 -11.20 18.30 -4.38
CA ALA A 445 -10.26 19.03 -5.22
C ALA A 445 -10.32 18.56 -6.68
N LEU A 446 -10.32 17.26 -6.94
CA LEU A 446 -10.47 16.69 -8.29
C LEU A 446 -11.79 17.13 -8.95
N ALA A 447 -12.89 17.12 -8.20
CA ALA A 447 -14.17 17.60 -8.70
C ALA A 447 -14.14 19.11 -9.03
N ALA A 448 -13.51 19.93 -8.19
CA ALA A 448 -13.34 21.36 -8.44
C ALA A 448 -12.46 21.66 -9.66
N MET A 449 -11.49 20.80 -9.96
CA MET A 449 -10.66 20.87 -11.16
C MET A 449 -11.39 20.42 -12.44
N GLY A 450 -12.59 19.82 -12.32
CA GLY A 450 -13.31 19.23 -13.45
C GLY A 450 -12.69 17.92 -13.96
N ALA A 451 -11.94 17.22 -13.11
CA ALA A 451 -11.33 15.94 -13.45
C ALA A 451 -12.40 14.88 -13.80
N LYS A 452 -12.12 14.03 -14.80
CA LYS A 452 -13.07 12.99 -15.24
C LYS A 452 -13.35 11.99 -14.13
N GLN A 453 -14.60 11.58 -14.03
CA GLN A 453 -15.08 10.54 -13.11
C GLN A 453 -15.12 9.18 -13.84
N PRO A 454 -15.17 8.06 -13.11
CA PRO A 454 -15.15 7.94 -11.64
C PRO A 454 -13.77 8.16 -11.03
N TYR A 455 -13.73 8.35 -9.68
CA TYR A 455 -12.49 8.36 -8.90
C TYR A 455 -12.36 7.04 -8.17
N TYR A 456 -11.17 6.47 -8.18
CA TYR A 456 -10.84 5.23 -7.47
C TYR A 456 -10.01 5.57 -6.23
N LEU A 457 -10.36 4.96 -5.10
CA LEU A 457 -9.66 5.18 -3.84
C LEU A 457 -9.74 3.95 -2.95
N TYR A 458 -8.73 3.80 -2.09
CA TYR A 458 -8.80 2.81 -1.03
C TYR A 458 -9.50 3.41 0.20
N ILE A 459 -10.56 2.75 0.67
CA ILE A 459 -11.22 3.02 1.96
C ILE A 459 -11.21 1.73 2.74
N MET A 460 -10.67 1.75 3.97
CA MET A 460 -10.61 0.59 4.86
C MET A 460 -9.97 -0.65 4.21
N GLY A 461 -8.98 -0.44 3.34
CA GLY A 461 -8.28 -1.52 2.65
C GLY A 461 -8.93 -2.02 1.36
N HIS A 462 -10.14 -1.55 1.01
CA HIS A 462 -10.86 -1.95 -0.20
C HIS A 462 -10.84 -0.86 -1.27
N LEU A 463 -10.68 -1.26 -2.53
CA LEU A 463 -10.78 -0.36 -3.66
C LEU A 463 -12.25 0.00 -3.92
N VAL A 464 -12.56 1.29 -3.87
CA VAL A 464 -13.91 1.83 -4.05
C VAL A 464 -13.94 2.77 -5.23
N GLU A 465 -14.96 2.64 -6.08
CA GLU A 465 -15.30 3.61 -7.10
C GLU A 465 -16.16 4.72 -6.48
N SER A 466 -15.75 5.99 -6.63
CA SER A 466 -16.51 7.15 -6.19
C SER A 466 -16.85 8.05 -7.36
N ARG A 467 -18.11 8.45 -7.46
CA ARG A 467 -18.56 9.52 -8.36
C ARG A 467 -18.75 10.79 -7.53
N ALA A 468 -18.28 11.94 -8.01
CA ALA A 468 -18.27 13.21 -7.27
C ALA A 468 -19.66 13.79 -6.94
N GLU A 469 -20.71 13.06 -7.23
CA GLU A 469 -22.07 13.37 -6.76
C GLU A 469 -22.25 13.15 -5.25
N LEU A 470 -21.26 12.64 -4.55
CA LEU A 470 -21.14 12.87 -3.11
C LEU A 470 -21.02 14.38 -2.87
N ARG A 471 -22.16 15.07 -2.95
CA ARG A 471 -22.34 16.42 -2.41
C ARG A 471 -22.15 16.33 -0.90
N ILE A 472 -20.92 16.14 -0.48
CA ILE A 472 -20.51 16.40 0.90
C ILE A 472 -20.61 17.92 1.02
N ASN A 473 -21.83 18.35 1.30
CA ASN A 473 -22.05 19.71 1.72
C ASN A 473 -21.14 19.92 2.94
N ALA A 474 -20.06 20.67 2.77
CA ALA A 474 -18.97 20.87 3.74
C ALA A 474 -19.46 21.48 5.09
N ALA A 475 -20.77 21.63 5.23
CA ALA A 475 -21.38 22.47 6.24
C ALA A 475 -21.46 21.87 7.65
N ASN A 476 -21.27 20.55 7.87
CA ASN A 476 -21.41 20.07 9.24
C ASN A 476 -20.48 18.91 9.58
N ALA A 477 -19.37 19.20 10.27
CA ALA A 477 -18.40 18.23 10.76
C ALA A 477 -19.06 17.12 11.61
N ALA A 478 -20.13 17.43 12.34
CA ALA A 478 -20.85 16.48 13.19
C ALA A 478 -21.50 15.32 12.41
N TYR A 479 -22.06 15.59 11.24
CA TYR A 479 -22.64 14.53 10.39
C TYR A 479 -21.56 13.64 9.76
N ARG A 480 -20.41 14.20 9.39
CA ARG A 480 -19.25 13.44 8.91
C ARG A 480 -18.68 12.55 10.01
N ASN A 481 -18.57 13.08 11.22
CA ASN A 481 -18.12 12.30 12.37
C ASN A 481 -19.06 11.11 12.65
N ALA A 482 -20.38 11.28 12.48
CA ALA A 482 -21.32 10.19 12.62
C ALA A 482 -21.07 9.06 11.63
N LEU A 483 -20.84 9.36 10.34
CA LEU A 483 -20.49 8.34 9.35
C LEU A 483 -19.15 7.69 9.66
N THR A 484 -18.13 8.46 10.02
CA THR A 484 -16.80 7.94 10.38
C THR A 484 -16.88 6.98 11.57
N MET A 485 -17.65 7.32 12.60
CA MET A 485 -17.86 6.43 13.75
C MET A 485 -18.63 5.17 13.37
N CYS A 486 -19.63 5.29 12.48
CA CYS A 486 -20.38 4.16 11.96
C CYS A 486 -19.44 3.18 11.23
N LEU A 487 -18.69 3.65 10.25
CA LEU A 487 -17.79 2.82 9.46
C LEU A 487 -16.66 2.23 10.30
N ALA A 488 -16.10 2.98 11.26
CA ALA A 488 -15.08 2.49 12.18
C ALA A 488 -15.61 1.33 13.06
N ASN A 489 -16.86 1.41 13.53
CA ASN A 489 -17.47 0.32 14.32
C ASN A 489 -17.81 -0.90 13.46
N MET A 490 -18.25 -0.69 12.22
CA MET A 490 -18.60 -1.75 11.27
C MET A 490 -17.36 -2.53 10.77
N TYR A 491 -16.17 -1.93 10.81
CA TYR A 491 -14.96 -2.45 10.21
C TYR A 491 -14.59 -3.88 10.65
N GLU A 492 -14.81 -4.21 11.90
CA GLU A 492 -14.37 -5.50 12.48
C GLU A 492 -15.40 -6.64 12.32
N HIS A 493 -16.68 -6.33 11.97
CA HIS A 493 -17.75 -7.33 12.05
C HIS A 493 -18.86 -7.20 11.01
N CYS A 494 -18.70 -6.31 10.02
CA CYS A 494 -19.69 -6.13 8.95
C CYS A 494 -19.06 -6.37 7.58
N SER A 495 -19.90 -6.83 6.64
CA SER A 495 -19.51 -7.02 5.25
C SER A 495 -19.34 -5.69 4.51
N GLU A 496 -18.56 -5.70 3.43
CA GLU A 496 -18.40 -4.54 2.54
C GLU A 496 -19.75 -4.03 2.00
N ARG A 497 -20.69 -4.93 1.73
CA ARG A 497 -22.04 -4.58 1.27
C ARG A 497 -22.78 -3.75 2.32
N GLU A 498 -22.69 -4.13 3.60
CA GLU A 498 -23.30 -3.38 4.69
C GLU A 498 -22.65 -2.01 4.86
N ALA A 499 -21.32 -1.93 4.73
CA ALA A 499 -20.59 -0.66 4.80
C ALA A 499 -20.97 0.28 3.63
N LYS A 500 -21.09 -0.24 2.41
CA LYS A 500 -21.56 0.54 1.24
C LYS A 500 -23.00 1.02 1.44
N THR A 501 -23.88 0.18 1.98
CA THR A 501 -25.24 0.55 2.30
C THR A 501 -25.28 1.66 3.35
N ALA A 502 -24.40 1.62 4.37
CA ALA A 502 -24.29 2.67 5.37
C ALA A 502 -23.89 4.02 4.76
N VAL A 503 -22.94 4.03 3.83
CA VAL A 503 -22.54 5.25 3.09
C VAL A 503 -23.72 5.78 2.26
N SER A 504 -24.40 4.92 1.50
CA SER A 504 -25.55 5.31 0.69
C SER A 504 -26.71 5.88 1.54
N LEU A 505 -26.99 5.27 2.69
CA LEU A 505 -27.99 5.76 3.65
C LEU A 505 -27.64 7.14 4.19
N TRP A 506 -26.35 7.34 4.54
CA TRP A 506 -25.89 8.63 5.03
C TRP A 506 -25.99 9.72 3.95
N ASP A 507 -25.60 9.41 2.70
CA ASP A 507 -25.71 10.33 1.56
C ASP A 507 -27.15 10.73 1.29
N ARG A 508 -28.07 9.76 1.28
CA ARG A 508 -29.51 10.00 1.14
C ARG A 508 -30.05 10.89 2.28
N TYR A 509 -29.61 10.61 3.51
CA TYR A 509 -30.04 11.37 4.68
C TYR A 509 -29.56 12.82 4.64
N VAL A 510 -28.31 13.05 4.27
CA VAL A 510 -27.72 14.39 4.17
C VAL A 510 -28.24 15.14 2.94
N GLY A 511 -28.39 14.44 1.81
CA GLY A 511 -28.88 15.01 0.55
C GLY A 511 -30.36 15.41 0.57
N ALA A 512 -31.17 14.74 1.41
CA ALA A 512 -32.60 15.07 1.59
C ALA A 512 -32.84 16.35 2.42
N GLN A 513 -31.80 16.96 3.00
CA GLN A 513 -31.91 18.12 3.88
C GLN A 513 -31.44 19.39 3.15
N GLU A 514 -32.35 20.36 2.94
CA GLU A 514 -31.97 21.68 2.43
C GLU A 514 -30.94 22.39 3.32
N ARG A 515 -31.05 22.19 4.63
CA ARG A 515 -30.12 22.73 5.64
C ARG A 515 -29.97 21.74 6.79
N LEU A 516 -28.73 21.28 7.01
CA LEU A 516 -28.42 20.38 8.12
C LEU A 516 -28.55 21.12 9.48
N PRO A 517 -29.43 20.65 10.38
CA PRO A 517 -29.53 21.22 11.72
C PRO A 517 -28.26 20.92 12.54
N ARG A 518 -27.93 21.80 13.50
CA ARG A 518 -26.87 21.48 14.45
C ARG A 518 -27.25 20.29 15.31
N ILE A 519 -26.35 19.33 15.41
CA ILE A 519 -26.50 18.14 16.27
C ILE A 519 -25.43 18.16 17.37
N SER A 520 -25.79 17.68 18.54
CA SER A 520 -24.88 17.49 19.67
C SER A 520 -24.07 16.22 19.51
N ARG A 521 -22.96 16.08 20.25
CA ARG A 521 -22.13 14.86 20.24
C ARG A 521 -22.92 13.59 20.53
N ALA A 522 -23.89 13.65 21.45
CA ALA A 522 -24.77 12.51 21.75
C ALA A 522 -25.70 12.15 20.58
N GLN A 523 -26.08 13.12 19.76
CA GLN A 523 -26.87 12.90 18.55
C GLN A 523 -26.02 12.39 17.38
N GLU A 524 -24.75 12.80 17.29
CA GLU A 524 -23.78 12.24 16.33
C GLU A 524 -23.65 10.72 16.54
N VAL A 525 -23.39 10.30 17.79
CA VAL A 525 -23.22 8.88 18.15
C VAL A 525 -24.51 8.09 17.91
N ALA A 526 -25.66 8.65 18.25
CA ALA A 526 -26.95 8.03 17.99
C ALA A 526 -27.26 7.88 16.49
N LEU A 527 -26.85 8.86 15.68
CA LEU A 527 -26.98 8.79 14.22
C LEU A 527 -26.07 7.71 13.63
N ALA A 528 -24.83 7.61 14.07
CA ALA A 528 -23.91 6.56 13.67
C ALA A 528 -24.49 5.16 13.94
N ALA A 529 -24.99 4.93 15.16
CA ALA A 529 -25.66 3.69 15.56
C ALA A 529 -26.90 3.38 14.71
N ALA A 530 -27.68 4.40 14.36
CA ALA A 530 -28.88 4.23 13.54
C ALA A 530 -28.55 3.89 12.08
N ILE A 531 -27.49 4.48 11.51
CA ILE A 531 -27.01 4.17 10.16
C ILE A 531 -26.55 2.72 10.09
N GLU A 532 -25.74 2.25 11.04
CA GLU A 532 -25.29 0.85 11.07
C GLU A 532 -26.49 -0.10 11.20
N TYR A 533 -27.37 0.15 12.15
CA TYR A 533 -28.55 -0.70 12.36
C TYR A 533 -29.39 -0.84 11.08
N THR A 534 -29.63 0.27 10.40
CA THR A 534 -30.43 0.32 9.17
C THR A 534 -29.72 -0.37 8.02
N ALA A 535 -28.42 -0.10 7.81
CA ALA A 535 -27.62 -0.70 6.75
C ALA A 535 -27.59 -2.23 6.86
N ARG A 536 -27.34 -2.76 8.05
CA ARG A 536 -27.36 -4.21 8.30
C ARG A 536 -28.75 -4.82 8.09
N THR A 537 -29.79 -4.09 8.45
CA THR A 537 -31.19 -4.54 8.25
C THR A 537 -31.56 -4.56 6.76
N GLU A 538 -31.18 -3.55 5.98
CA GLU A 538 -31.41 -3.49 4.52
C GLU A 538 -30.64 -4.59 3.77
N CYS A 539 -29.47 -4.99 4.28
CA CYS A 539 -28.71 -6.11 3.73
C CYS A 539 -29.25 -7.50 4.13
N GLY A 540 -30.36 -7.57 4.85
CA GLY A 540 -31.02 -8.82 5.27
C GLY A 540 -30.55 -9.36 6.63
N GLY A 541 -29.64 -8.63 7.31
CA GLY A 541 -29.21 -8.95 8.66
C GLY A 541 -30.30 -8.68 9.71
N LYS A 542 -30.15 -9.25 10.90
CA LYS A 542 -31.02 -8.98 12.06
C LYS A 542 -30.19 -8.50 13.25
N PRO A 543 -29.61 -7.26 13.17
CA PRO A 543 -28.80 -6.74 14.26
C PRO A 543 -29.63 -6.59 15.54
N SER A 544 -29.06 -6.96 16.68
CA SER A 544 -29.68 -6.74 17.98
C SER A 544 -29.56 -5.25 18.35
N ARG A 545 -30.70 -4.64 18.71
CA ARG A 545 -30.69 -3.24 19.21
C ARG A 545 -29.84 -3.07 20.46
N ALA A 546 -29.81 -4.09 21.32
CA ALA A 546 -29.03 -4.05 22.56
C ALA A 546 -27.52 -4.05 22.23
N ASP A 547 -27.08 -4.87 21.27
CA ASP A 547 -25.67 -4.94 20.88
C ASP A 547 -25.19 -3.65 20.22
N ILE A 548 -26.00 -3.08 19.31
CA ILE A 548 -25.71 -1.77 18.72
C ILE A 548 -25.67 -0.67 19.80
N CYS A 549 -26.64 -0.64 20.72
CA CYS A 549 -26.64 0.31 21.81
C CYS A 549 -25.38 0.22 22.70
N ASN A 550 -24.95 -1.02 22.98
CA ASN A 550 -23.74 -1.26 23.77
C ASN A 550 -22.47 -0.85 23.01
N ALA A 551 -22.37 -1.19 21.72
CA ALA A 551 -21.21 -0.84 20.89
C ALA A 551 -20.99 0.68 20.79
N TYR A 552 -22.05 1.46 20.70
CA TYR A 552 -21.97 2.93 20.62
C TYR A 552 -22.15 3.65 21.97
N GLY A 553 -22.43 2.95 23.06
CA GLY A 553 -22.72 3.58 24.36
C GLY A 553 -23.96 4.50 24.32
N VAL A 554 -24.99 4.15 23.55
CA VAL A 554 -26.25 4.92 23.42
C VAL A 554 -27.42 4.21 24.06
N SER A 555 -28.38 4.96 24.55
CA SER A 555 -29.63 4.37 25.05
C SER A 555 -30.56 3.99 23.90
N THR A 556 -31.41 2.97 24.10
CA THR A 556 -32.42 2.53 23.13
C THR A 556 -33.33 3.67 22.67
N LEU A 557 -33.70 4.57 23.59
CA LEU A 557 -34.51 5.74 23.26
C LEU A 557 -33.82 6.69 22.27
N ARG A 558 -32.50 6.90 22.42
CA ARG A 558 -31.71 7.75 21.50
C ARG A 558 -31.55 7.08 20.14
N LEU A 559 -31.31 5.76 20.09
CA LEU A 559 -31.29 4.98 18.87
C LEU A 559 -32.63 5.06 18.14
N ASP A 560 -33.75 4.82 18.83
CA ASP A 560 -35.09 4.88 18.24
C ASP A 560 -35.45 6.27 17.69
N ASN A 561 -35.02 7.33 18.36
CA ASN A 561 -35.21 8.70 17.89
C ASN A 561 -34.36 9.03 16.64
N ALA A 562 -33.18 8.44 16.53
CA ALA A 562 -32.35 8.57 15.34
C ALA A 562 -32.89 7.74 14.17
N LEU A 563 -33.36 6.51 14.43
CA LEU A 563 -34.01 5.64 13.43
C LEU A 563 -35.27 6.30 12.84
N LYS A 564 -36.11 6.95 13.65
CA LYS A 564 -37.27 7.70 13.16
C LYS A 564 -36.92 8.79 12.17
N LYS A 565 -35.74 9.36 12.24
CA LYS A 565 -35.25 10.38 11.30
C LYS A 565 -34.76 9.79 9.98
N LEU A 566 -34.33 8.53 9.98
CA LEU A 566 -33.88 7.80 8.78
C LEU A 566 -35.05 7.13 8.02
N LEU A 567 -36.12 6.72 8.71
CA LEU A 567 -37.29 6.02 8.14
C LEU A 567 -37.92 6.72 6.91
N PRO A 568 -38.09 8.07 6.84
CA PRO A 568 -38.69 8.69 5.66
C PRO A 568 -37.84 8.53 4.39
N ILE A 569 -36.57 8.18 4.54
CA ILE A 569 -35.58 8.10 3.46
C ILE A 569 -35.51 6.66 2.91
N THR A 570 -35.71 5.66 3.76
CA THR A 570 -35.76 4.25 3.38
C THR A 570 -37.06 3.88 2.65
N ALA A 571 -38.18 4.58 2.92
CA ALA A 571 -39.50 4.34 2.31
C ALA A 571 -39.67 4.93 0.89
N GLN A 572 -38.69 5.61 0.32
CA GLN A 572 -38.76 6.20 -1.02
C GLN A 572 -38.40 5.21 -2.17
N GLU A 573 -37.85 4.04 -1.84
CA GLU A 573 -37.50 3.01 -2.85
C GLU A 573 -38.65 2.03 -3.16
N GLU A 574 -39.75 2.05 -2.45
CA GLU A 574 -40.93 1.19 -2.73
C GLU A 574 -42.00 1.86 -3.61
N LYS A 575 -41.72 2.98 -4.22
CA LYS A 575 -42.59 3.63 -5.20
C LYS A 575 -41.87 3.85 -6.51
#